data_d8dadbc357461cb920a52aea7b1705ae
#
_entry.id   d8dadbc357461cb920a52aea7b1705ae
#
_cell.length_a   1.000
_cell.length_b   1.000
_cell.length_c   1.000
_cell.angle_alpha   90.00
_cell.angle_beta   90.00
_cell.angle_gamma   90.00
#
_symmetry.space_group_name_H-M   'P 1'
#
loop_
_entity.id
_entity.type
_entity.pdbx_description
1 polymer ?
#
loop_
_entity_poly.entity_id
_entity_poly.type
_entity_poly.pdbx_seq_one_letter_code
_entity_poly.pdbx_strand_id
1 'polypeptide(L)'
;MADPLEIRPTAGSLGAEVSGLSADRLDESAARQLMEALATHLVLFLPGLAPTVEQFRDIGALFGELEVHPYIPNVDEQFPEVVELDSEVSPKADLWHTDVTFSESPPIAALLHMVEGPEFGGDTMWINALDVYDTLSDPLKVMLEGLTCTHNDTRGALTAEHPIVRVQPGTGRKGLFVNKQFSRRIPQLSRPESQMLLAHLFRWQEQVKFSCRWRWSVGDVVIWDERFTLHSVVDDTKERRLLHRATVLGDLASLAVPDAPVWPAYERNTMASSGYYGIGGYEF
;
A
#
# COMPACT_ATOMS: atom_id res chain seq x y z
N MET A 1 -22.78 -21.46 -15.86
CA MET A 1 -21.40 -20.98 -15.67
C MET A 1 -21.52 -19.47 -15.72
N ALA A 2 -20.94 -18.74 -14.75
CA ALA A 2 -20.89 -17.29 -14.83
C ALA A 2 -20.03 -16.90 -16.05
N ASP A 3 -20.41 -15.82 -16.73
CA ASP A 3 -19.58 -15.28 -17.80
C ASP A 3 -18.23 -14.84 -17.21
N PRO A 4 -17.11 -15.01 -17.95
CA PRO A 4 -15.81 -14.59 -17.48
C PRO A 4 -15.78 -13.08 -17.28
N LEU A 5 -15.09 -12.61 -16.23
CA LEU A 5 -14.84 -11.19 -16.01
C LEU A 5 -13.99 -10.64 -17.15
N GLU A 6 -14.33 -9.46 -17.65
CA GLU A 6 -13.46 -8.75 -18.58
C GLU A 6 -12.46 -7.92 -17.77
N ILE A 7 -11.16 -8.22 -17.93
CA ILE A 7 -10.07 -7.55 -17.24
C ILE A 7 -9.25 -6.78 -18.28
N ARG A 8 -9.24 -5.45 -18.16
CA ARG A 8 -8.58 -4.56 -19.12
C ARG A 8 -7.51 -3.70 -18.42
N PRO A 9 -6.22 -3.89 -18.72
CA PRO A 9 -5.16 -3.05 -18.15
C PRO A 9 -5.41 -1.57 -18.43
N THR A 10 -5.20 -0.70 -17.41
CA THR A 10 -5.38 0.76 -17.49
C THR A 10 -4.08 1.52 -17.71
N ALA A 11 -2.95 0.93 -17.29
CA ALA A 11 -1.62 1.50 -17.47
C ALA A 11 -0.58 0.40 -17.75
N GLY A 12 0.62 0.80 -18.15
CA GLY A 12 1.67 -0.14 -18.53
C GLY A 12 2.34 -0.87 -17.36
N SER A 13 2.22 -0.34 -16.14
CA SER A 13 2.90 -0.88 -14.95
C SER A 13 1.95 -1.60 -13.99
N LEU A 14 0.78 -1.04 -13.73
CA LEU A 14 -0.23 -1.60 -12.81
C LEU A 14 -1.60 -1.05 -13.12
N GLY A 15 -2.61 -1.71 -12.55
CA GLY A 15 -4.01 -1.31 -12.63
C GLY A 15 -4.76 -1.97 -13.78
N ALA A 16 -5.94 -2.49 -13.50
CA ALA A 16 -6.88 -2.99 -14.50
C ALA A 16 -8.33 -2.65 -14.13
N GLU A 17 -9.12 -2.27 -15.12
CA GLU A 17 -10.57 -2.23 -15.01
C GLU A 17 -11.14 -3.65 -15.07
N VAL A 18 -12.10 -3.92 -14.21
CA VAL A 18 -12.84 -5.17 -14.17
C VAL A 18 -14.30 -4.87 -14.47
N SER A 19 -14.84 -5.51 -15.49
CA SER A 19 -16.25 -5.43 -15.85
C SER A 19 -16.89 -6.82 -15.92
N GLY A 20 -18.23 -6.87 -15.93
CA GLY A 20 -18.98 -8.13 -15.87
C GLY A 20 -19.19 -8.66 -14.44
N LEU A 21 -18.64 -8.01 -13.41
CA LEU A 21 -18.94 -8.32 -12.02
C LEU A 21 -20.29 -7.68 -11.62
N SER A 22 -21.12 -8.45 -10.92
CA SER A 22 -22.32 -7.95 -10.21
C SER A 22 -22.12 -8.19 -8.74
N ALA A 23 -22.37 -7.18 -7.90
CA ALA A 23 -22.28 -7.31 -6.44
C ALA A 23 -23.23 -8.38 -5.87
N ASP A 24 -24.33 -8.69 -6.59
CA ASP A 24 -25.28 -9.77 -6.23
C ASP A 24 -24.79 -11.18 -6.60
N ARG A 25 -23.68 -11.32 -7.32
CA ARG A 25 -23.22 -12.60 -7.88
C ARG A 25 -21.73 -12.80 -7.65
N LEU A 26 -21.34 -12.84 -6.39
CA LEU A 26 -19.98 -13.23 -5.99
C LEU A 26 -19.91 -14.74 -5.82
N ASP A 27 -19.69 -15.46 -6.91
CA ASP A 27 -19.42 -16.90 -6.85
C ASP A 27 -17.91 -17.21 -6.75
N GLU A 28 -17.58 -18.47 -6.48
CA GLU A 28 -16.19 -18.92 -6.37
C GLU A 28 -15.36 -18.66 -7.64
N SER A 29 -16.01 -18.62 -8.80
CA SER A 29 -15.34 -18.34 -10.07
C SER A 29 -14.93 -16.89 -10.17
N ALA A 30 -15.83 -15.96 -9.83
CA ALA A 30 -15.57 -14.53 -9.78
C ALA A 30 -14.48 -14.21 -8.74
N ALA A 31 -14.57 -14.82 -7.55
CA ALA A 31 -13.57 -14.66 -6.50
C ALA A 31 -12.15 -15.05 -6.98
N ARG A 32 -12.02 -16.19 -7.62
CA ARG A 32 -10.73 -16.67 -8.15
C ARG A 32 -10.20 -15.73 -9.23
N GLN A 33 -11.04 -15.30 -10.18
CA GLN A 33 -10.65 -14.36 -11.22
C GLN A 33 -10.17 -13.02 -10.65
N LEU A 34 -10.84 -12.47 -9.62
CA LEU A 34 -10.41 -11.25 -8.93
C LEU A 34 -9.06 -11.43 -8.23
N MET A 35 -8.84 -12.55 -7.53
CA MET A 35 -7.56 -12.83 -6.87
C MET A 35 -6.40 -12.97 -7.88
N GLU A 36 -6.61 -13.68 -8.99
CA GLU A 36 -5.62 -13.82 -10.06
C GLU A 36 -5.32 -12.46 -10.74
N ALA A 37 -6.37 -11.67 -10.98
CA ALA A 37 -6.24 -10.34 -11.53
C ALA A 37 -5.49 -9.40 -10.58
N LEU A 38 -5.78 -9.42 -9.27
CA LEU A 38 -5.07 -8.62 -8.28
C LEU A 38 -3.59 -8.99 -8.19
N ALA A 39 -3.25 -10.29 -8.19
CA ALA A 39 -1.88 -10.75 -8.21
C ALA A 39 -1.11 -10.28 -9.45
N THR A 40 -1.79 -10.13 -10.58
CA THR A 40 -1.20 -9.73 -11.87
C THR A 40 -1.09 -8.21 -12.01
N HIS A 41 -2.17 -7.49 -11.67
CA HIS A 41 -2.32 -6.06 -11.95
C HIS A 41 -2.13 -5.17 -10.72
N LEU A 42 -2.07 -5.74 -9.52
CA LEU A 42 -1.88 -5.09 -8.20
C LEU A 42 -2.98 -4.11 -7.79
N VAL A 43 -3.73 -3.55 -8.71
CA VAL A 43 -4.87 -2.65 -8.46
C VAL A 43 -5.99 -3.00 -9.42
N LEU A 44 -7.20 -3.19 -8.89
CA LEU A 44 -8.41 -3.46 -9.66
C LEU A 44 -9.40 -2.33 -9.49
N PHE A 45 -9.90 -1.79 -10.59
CA PHE A 45 -10.92 -0.77 -10.65
C PHE A 45 -12.24 -1.41 -11.10
N LEU A 46 -13.28 -1.26 -10.28
CA LEU A 46 -14.62 -1.78 -10.54
C LEU A 46 -15.58 -0.60 -10.68
N PRO A 47 -15.64 0.04 -11.86
CA PRO A 47 -16.41 1.25 -12.06
C PRO A 47 -17.90 0.99 -11.91
N GLY A 48 -18.58 1.84 -11.12
CA GLY A 48 -20.02 1.83 -10.96
C GLY A 48 -20.62 0.56 -10.35
N LEU A 49 -19.84 -0.25 -9.63
CA LEU A 49 -20.32 -1.47 -8.98
C LEU A 49 -21.39 -1.19 -7.93
N ALA A 50 -21.29 -0.05 -7.22
CA ALA A 50 -22.26 0.48 -6.25
C ALA A 50 -22.79 -0.57 -5.24
N PRO A 51 -21.92 -1.29 -4.51
CA PRO A 51 -22.34 -2.33 -3.59
C PRO A 51 -23.04 -1.75 -2.36
N THR A 52 -23.94 -2.53 -1.73
CA THR A 52 -24.34 -2.28 -0.35
C THR A 52 -23.17 -2.49 0.60
N VAL A 53 -23.30 -2.07 1.87
CA VAL A 53 -22.24 -2.28 2.90
C VAL A 53 -21.94 -3.77 3.07
N GLU A 54 -22.97 -4.63 3.10
CA GLU A 54 -22.82 -6.09 3.18
C GLU A 54 -22.06 -6.64 1.99
N GLN A 55 -22.46 -6.27 0.76
CA GLN A 55 -21.79 -6.71 -0.46
C GLN A 55 -20.33 -6.23 -0.52
N PHE A 56 -20.07 -5.00 -0.09
CA PHE A 56 -18.72 -4.46 -0.03
C PHE A 56 -17.84 -5.25 0.95
N ARG A 57 -18.37 -5.56 2.14
CA ARG A 57 -17.71 -6.43 3.12
C ARG A 57 -17.43 -7.82 2.52
N ASP A 58 -18.41 -8.42 1.83
CA ASP A 58 -18.28 -9.74 1.23
C ASP A 58 -17.22 -9.77 0.12
N ILE A 59 -17.13 -8.72 -0.70
CA ILE A 59 -16.03 -8.58 -1.67
C ILE A 59 -14.68 -8.57 -0.95
N GLY A 60 -14.53 -7.82 0.13
CA GLY A 60 -13.29 -7.77 0.91
C GLY A 60 -12.92 -9.13 1.51
N ALA A 61 -13.92 -9.85 2.03
CA ALA A 61 -13.73 -11.17 2.66
C ALA A 61 -13.22 -12.25 1.68
N LEU A 62 -13.36 -12.05 0.36
CA LEU A 62 -12.76 -12.95 -0.64
C LEU A 62 -11.22 -12.99 -0.55
N PHE A 63 -10.59 -11.90 -0.07
CA PHE A 63 -9.14 -11.75 -0.02
C PHE A 63 -8.54 -12.19 1.31
N GLY A 64 -9.34 -12.38 2.35
CA GLY A 64 -8.90 -12.82 3.66
C GLY A 64 -9.77 -12.29 4.82
N GLU A 65 -9.25 -12.42 6.03
CA GLU A 65 -9.89 -11.88 7.23
C GLU A 65 -9.87 -10.35 7.20
N LEU A 66 -11.01 -9.73 7.50
CA LEU A 66 -11.11 -8.28 7.52
C LEU A 66 -10.80 -7.71 8.91
N GLU A 67 -10.15 -6.55 8.92
CA GLU A 67 -9.85 -5.78 10.12
C GLU A 67 -11.13 -5.16 10.69
N VAL A 68 -11.33 -5.30 12.00
CA VAL A 68 -12.23 -4.43 12.77
C VAL A 68 -11.38 -3.29 13.34
N HIS A 69 -11.49 -2.11 12.75
CA HIS A 69 -10.61 -0.99 13.08
C HIS A 69 -10.93 -0.41 14.47
N PRO A 70 -9.94 -0.28 15.40
CA PRO A 70 -10.24 0.06 16.78
C PRO A 70 -10.60 1.54 17.03
N TYR A 71 -10.34 2.44 16.08
CA TYR A 71 -10.47 3.88 16.28
C TYR A 71 -11.29 4.61 15.22
N ILE A 72 -11.45 4.06 14.02
CA ILE A 72 -12.25 4.67 12.96
C ILE A 72 -13.67 4.14 13.11
N PRO A 73 -14.70 4.99 13.10
CA PRO A 73 -16.09 4.55 13.18
C PRO A 73 -16.45 3.59 12.04
N ASN A 74 -17.18 2.53 12.36
CA ASN A 74 -17.77 1.67 11.34
C ASN A 74 -19.03 2.33 10.76
N VAL A 75 -19.38 1.90 9.55
CA VAL A 75 -20.57 2.39 8.84
C VAL A 75 -21.84 1.80 9.43
N ASP A 76 -21.79 0.55 9.88
CA ASP A 76 -22.91 -0.22 10.41
C ASP A 76 -22.39 -1.19 11.48
N GLU A 77 -23.08 -1.25 12.63
CA GLU A 77 -22.75 -2.17 13.73
C GLU A 77 -22.82 -3.65 13.33
N GLN A 78 -23.60 -3.98 12.30
CA GLN A 78 -23.68 -5.34 11.75
C GLN A 78 -22.46 -5.71 10.89
N PHE A 79 -21.73 -4.71 10.38
CA PHE A 79 -20.56 -4.89 9.52
C PHE A 79 -19.39 -4.05 10.05
N PRO A 80 -18.86 -4.39 11.24
CA PRO A 80 -17.85 -3.55 11.94
C PRO A 80 -16.53 -3.47 11.19
N GLU A 81 -16.30 -4.32 10.19
CA GLU A 81 -15.10 -4.33 9.34
C GLU A 81 -15.12 -3.22 8.26
N VAL A 82 -16.29 -2.61 8.01
CA VAL A 82 -16.42 -1.52 7.04
C VAL A 82 -16.40 -0.20 7.79
N VAL A 83 -15.36 0.59 7.57
CA VAL A 83 -15.19 1.91 8.19
C VAL A 83 -15.48 3.04 7.21
N GLU A 84 -15.83 4.20 7.76
CA GLU A 84 -16.09 5.42 7.00
C GLU A 84 -14.87 6.34 7.01
N LEU A 85 -14.45 6.79 5.83
CA LEU A 85 -13.43 7.80 5.65
C LEU A 85 -14.06 9.06 5.08
N ASP A 86 -14.22 10.08 5.92
CA ASP A 86 -14.77 11.37 5.54
C ASP A 86 -13.64 12.42 5.50
N SER A 87 -13.44 13.04 4.36
CA SER A 87 -12.39 14.03 4.15
C SER A 87 -12.55 15.32 4.97
N GLU A 88 -13.73 15.58 5.56
CA GLU A 88 -13.94 16.73 6.44
C GLU A 88 -13.34 16.52 7.84
N VAL A 89 -13.20 15.25 8.28
CA VAL A 89 -12.76 14.90 9.63
C VAL A 89 -11.51 14.03 9.64
N SER A 90 -11.24 13.28 8.57
CA SER A 90 -10.08 12.39 8.46
C SER A 90 -8.84 13.16 8.00
N PRO A 91 -7.65 12.83 8.52
CA PRO A 91 -6.40 13.35 7.97
C PRO A 91 -6.25 13.01 6.49
N LYS A 92 -5.69 13.93 5.71
CA LYS A 92 -5.38 13.67 4.29
C LYS A 92 -4.25 12.66 4.15
N ALA A 93 -4.43 11.68 3.26
CA ALA A 93 -3.45 10.64 2.94
C ALA A 93 -2.72 11.00 1.63
N ASP A 94 -2.10 12.20 1.60
CA ASP A 94 -1.47 12.82 0.44
C ASP A 94 0.05 12.55 0.32
N LEU A 95 0.61 11.77 1.22
CA LEU A 95 1.98 11.24 1.11
C LEU A 95 1.94 9.80 0.58
N TRP A 96 2.89 9.45 -0.26
CA TRP A 96 3.06 8.07 -0.73
C TRP A 96 3.30 7.11 0.44
N HIS A 97 2.40 6.14 0.59
CA HIS A 97 2.45 5.16 1.68
C HIS A 97 1.87 3.81 1.26
N THR A 98 2.18 2.83 2.04
CA THR A 98 1.49 1.57 2.21
C THR A 98 0.90 1.60 3.61
N ASP A 99 -0.31 1.14 3.80
CA ASP A 99 -1.03 1.26 5.06
C ASP A 99 -0.35 0.52 6.22
N VAL A 100 -0.36 1.17 7.39
CA VAL A 100 -0.05 0.56 8.71
C VAL A 100 1.31 -0.18 8.75
N THR A 101 2.30 0.27 7.94
CA THR A 101 3.61 -0.41 7.89
C THR A 101 4.41 -0.32 9.20
N PHE A 102 3.95 0.44 10.17
CA PHE A 102 4.47 0.48 11.54
C PHE A 102 3.95 -0.68 12.42
N SER A 103 3.04 -1.50 11.92
CA SER A 103 2.61 -2.77 12.53
C SER A 103 3.58 -3.89 12.19
N GLU A 104 3.73 -4.86 13.10
CA GLU A 104 4.44 -6.12 12.81
C GLU A 104 3.74 -6.94 11.72
N SER A 105 2.41 -6.82 11.61
CA SER A 105 1.58 -7.45 10.59
C SER A 105 0.79 -6.41 9.80
N PRO A 106 1.40 -5.77 8.78
CA PRO A 106 0.69 -4.84 7.91
C PRO A 106 -0.38 -5.57 7.09
N PRO A 107 -1.43 -4.85 6.63
CA PRO A 107 -2.45 -5.44 5.79
C PRO A 107 -1.89 -5.99 4.48
N ILE A 108 -2.60 -6.95 3.89
CA ILE A 108 -2.23 -7.53 2.59
C ILE A 108 -3.00 -6.94 1.43
N ALA A 109 -4.20 -6.44 1.67
CA ALA A 109 -5.00 -5.74 0.67
C ALA A 109 -5.91 -4.71 1.34
N ALA A 110 -6.36 -3.74 0.58
CA ALA A 110 -7.39 -2.81 1.01
C ALA A 110 -8.36 -2.52 -0.14
N LEU A 111 -9.57 -2.13 0.26
CA LEU A 111 -10.65 -1.79 -0.65
C LEU A 111 -11.21 -0.41 -0.27
N LEU A 112 -11.56 0.38 -1.28
CA LEU A 112 -12.34 1.61 -1.13
C LEU A 112 -13.57 1.59 -2.03
N HIS A 113 -14.68 2.10 -1.51
CA HIS A 113 -15.90 2.36 -2.27
C HIS A 113 -16.24 3.84 -2.16
N MET A 114 -16.36 4.54 -3.28
CA MET A 114 -16.74 5.95 -3.32
C MET A 114 -18.24 6.12 -3.11
N VAL A 115 -18.64 6.67 -1.97
CA VAL A 115 -20.05 6.91 -1.61
C VAL A 115 -20.48 8.32 -2.00
N GLU A 116 -19.62 9.32 -1.73
CA GLU A 116 -19.83 10.71 -2.13
C GLU A 116 -18.47 11.28 -2.56
N GLY A 117 -18.44 12.00 -3.64
CA GLY A 117 -17.19 12.57 -4.14
C GLY A 117 -17.40 13.75 -5.08
N PRO A 118 -16.34 14.54 -5.31
CA PRO A 118 -16.36 15.69 -6.20
C PRO A 118 -16.54 15.24 -7.66
N GLU A 119 -17.06 16.14 -8.47
CA GLU A 119 -17.11 15.93 -9.92
C GLU A 119 -15.68 15.87 -10.53
N PHE A 120 -14.73 16.62 -9.95
CA PHE A 120 -13.33 16.68 -10.38
C PHE A 120 -12.38 16.72 -9.18
N GLY A 121 -11.20 16.09 -9.34
CA GLY A 121 -10.16 16.07 -8.32
C GLY A 121 -10.40 15.01 -7.25
N GLY A 122 -9.50 14.97 -6.28
CA GLY A 122 -9.52 13.97 -5.21
C GLY A 122 -9.24 12.54 -5.71
N ASP A 123 -8.57 12.39 -6.84
CA ASP A 123 -8.17 11.10 -7.39
C ASP A 123 -7.24 10.36 -6.44
N THR A 124 -7.08 9.07 -6.64
CA THR A 124 -6.05 8.29 -5.98
C THR A 124 -5.03 7.77 -6.99
N MET A 125 -3.78 7.71 -6.58
CA MET A 125 -2.69 7.17 -7.38
C MET A 125 -2.06 5.98 -6.67
N TRP A 126 -1.56 5.04 -7.46
CA TRP A 126 -0.80 3.87 -6.97
C TRP A 126 0.53 3.75 -7.69
N ILE A 127 1.53 3.18 -7.01
CA ILE A 127 2.86 2.86 -7.54
C ILE A 127 3.08 1.35 -7.45
N ASN A 128 3.65 0.76 -8.49
CA ASN A 128 4.06 -0.64 -8.55
C ASN A 128 5.46 -0.83 -7.94
N ALA A 129 5.53 -1.33 -6.73
CA ALA A 129 6.79 -1.58 -6.02
C ALA A 129 7.63 -2.72 -6.65
N LEU A 130 7.02 -3.62 -7.43
CA LEU A 130 7.72 -4.67 -8.17
C LEU A 130 8.54 -4.05 -9.33
N ASP A 131 7.90 -3.23 -10.18
CA ASP A 131 8.57 -2.57 -11.30
C ASP A 131 9.63 -1.58 -10.82
N VAL A 132 9.37 -0.90 -9.68
CA VAL A 132 10.37 -0.05 -9.03
C VAL A 132 11.63 -0.85 -8.72
N TYR A 133 11.48 -2.02 -8.09
CA TYR A 133 12.62 -2.89 -7.77
C TYR A 133 13.30 -3.42 -9.03
N ASP A 134 12.53 -3.93 -10.01
CA ASP A 134 13.05 -4.53 -11.24
C ASP A 134 13.96 -3.58 -12.03
N THR A 135 13.71 -2.28 -11.95
CA THR A 135 14.48 -1.25 -12.68
C THR A 135 15.68 -0.70 -11.92
N LEU A 136 15.93 -1.13 -10.69
CA LEU A 136 17.17 -0.80 -9.98
C LEU A 136 18.37 -1.51 -10.63
N SER A 137 19.57 -0.96 -10.45
CA SER A 137 20.81 -1.64 -10.85
C SER A 137 21.07 -2.89 -10.01
N ASP A 138 21.68 -3.92 -10.60
CA ASP A 138 21.94 -5.18 -9.89
C ASP A 138 22.77 -5.02 -8.61
N PRO A 139 23.85 -4.19 -8.56
CA PRO A 139 24.56 -3.96 -7.31
C PRO A 139 23.69 -3.39 -6.19
N LEU A 140 22.73 -2.49 -6.55
CA LEU A 140 21.81 -1.91 -5.58
C LEU A 140 20.77 -2.96 -5.11
N LYS A 141 20.24 -3.78 -6.01
CA LYS A 141 19.34 -4.90 -5.66
C LYS A 141 19.99 -5.84 -4.66
N VAL A 142 21.21 -6.30 -4.94
CA VAL A 142 21.96 -7.20 -4.05
C VAL A 142 22.17 -6.57 -2.67
N MET A 143 22.49 -5.28 -2.62
CA MET A 143 22.66 -4.58 -1.33
C MET A 143 21.32 -4.52 -0.55
N LEU A 144 20.22 -4.20 -1.22
CA LEU A 144 18.91 -3.99 -0.57
C LEU A 144 18.30 -5.28 -0.02
N GLU A 145 18.56 -6.42 -0.65
CA GLU A 145 17.96 -7.71 -0.27
C GLU A 145 18.36 -8.16 1.14
N GLY A 146 19.51 -7.71 1.66
CA GLY A 146 19.98 -8.02 3.02
C GLY A 146 19.68 -6.95 4.06
N LEU A 147 18.94 -5.89 3.70
CA LEU A 147 18.66 -4.74 4.56
C LEU A 147 17.21 -4.74 5.05
N THR A 148 17.03 -4.17 6.26
CA THR A 148 15.73 -3.90 6.83
C THR A 148 15.50 -2.39 6.99
N CYS A 149 14.24 -1.99 7.15
CA CYS A 149 13.87 -0.62 7.46
C CYS A 149 12.95 -0.57 8.67
N THR A 150 13.21 0.35 9.60
CA THR A 150 12.28 0.65 10.68
C THR A 150 11.19 1.60 10.18
N HIS A 151 9.95 1.29 10.52
CA HIS A 151 8.76 2.08 10.21
C HIS A 151 8.10 2.54 11.50
N ASN A 152 7.75 3.81 11.59
CA ASN A 152 7.08 4.36 12.75
C ASN A 152 5.74 4.97 12.32
N ASP A 153 4.75 4.88 13.21
CA ASP A 153 3.54 5.69 13.06
C ASP A 153 3.86 7.20 13.13
N THR A 154 2.91 8.03 12.76
CA THR A 154 3.11 9.50 12.71
C THR A 154 3.34 10.12 14.10
N ARG A 155 2.99 9.42 15.18
CA ARG A 155 3.20 9.84 16.59
C ARG A 155 4.46 9.24 17.19
N GLY A 156 5.12 8.29 16.52
CA GLY A 156 6.30 7.59 17.00
C GLY A 156 6.03 6.60 18.15
N ALA A 157 4.77 6.25 18.39
CA ALA A 157 4.37 5.34 19.47
C ALA A 157 4.48 3.86 19.06
N LEU A 158 4.25 3.57 17.78
CA LEU A 158 4.32 2.22 17.21
C LEU A 158 5.49 2.15 16.24
N THR A 159 6.23 1.05 16.30
CA THR A 159 7.40 0.81 15.48
C THR A 159 7.47 -0.66 15.09
N ALA A 160 7.72 -0.92 13.81
CA ALA A 160 8.05 -2.24 13.31
C ALA A 160 9.29 -2.18 12.41
N GLU A 161 9.99 -3.29 12.29
CA GLU A 161 11.12 -3.46 11.37
C GLU A 161 10.77 -4.48 10.30
N HIS A 162 10.94 -4.09 9.04
CA HIS A 162 10.60 -4.91 7.89
C HIS A 162 11.76 -5.05 6.91
N PRO A 163 11.88 -6.19 6.22
CA PRO A 163 12.77 -6.30 5.07
C PRO A 163 12.44 -5.23 4.02
N ILE A 164 13.48 -4.60 3.44
CA ILE A 164 13.32 -3.61 2.36
C ILE A 164 12.81 -4.29 1.08
N VAL A 165 13.17 -5.55 0.86
CA VAL A 165 12.76 -6.32 -0.31
C VAL A 165 11.91 -7.50 0.14
N ARG A 166 10.75 -7.66 -0.49
CA ARG A 166 9.82 -8.79 -0.29
C ARG A 166 9.61 -9.54 -1.57
N VAL A 167 9.25 -10.81 -1.47
CA VAL A 167 8.95 -11.68 -2.61
C VAL A 167 7.44 -11.84 -2.74
N GLN A 168 6.91 -11.57 -3.93
CA GLN A 168 5.49 -11.73 -4.22
C GLN A 168 5.14 -13.23 -4.28
N PRO A 169 4.15 -13.70 -3.48
CA PRO A 169 3.67 -15.08 -3.55
C PRO A 169 3.18 -15.43 -4.96
N GLY A 170 3.45 -16.66 -5.38
CA GLY A 170 2.98 -17.19 -6.66
C GLY A 170 3.82 -16.78 -7.88
N THR A 171 4.37 -15.55 -7.94
CA THR A 171 5.18 -15.08 -9.07
C THR A 171 6.68 -15.14 -8.80
N GLY A 172 7.11 -15.05 -7.54
CA GLY A 172 8.51 -14.95 -7.16
C GLY A 172 9.16 -13.60 -7.49
N ARG A 173 8.41 -12.62 -8.02
CA ARG A 173 8.92 -11.27 -8.26
C ARG A 173 9.25 -10.59 -6.93
N LYS A 174 10.25 -9.72 -6.96
CA LYS A 174 10.68 -8.96 -5.80
C LYS A 174 10.15 -7.53 -5.87
N GLY A 175 9.78 -6.95 -4.73
CA GLY A 175 9.30 -5.58 -4.62
C GLY A 175 9.89 -4.85 -3.44
N LEU A 176 9.95 -3.52 -3.52
CA LEU A 176 10.39 -2.66 -2.41
C LEU A 176 9.28 -2.47 -1.39
N PHE A 177 9.65 -2.55 -0.11
CA PHE A 177 8.74 -2.26 1.01
C PHE A 177 9.27 -1.12 1.86
N VAL A 178 9.32 0.06 1.28
CA VAL A 178 9.65 1.34 1.93
C VAL A 178 8.72 2.42 1.41
N ASN A 179 8.34 3.36 2.29
CA ASN A 179 7.48 4.48 1.93
C ASN A 179 7.87 5.76 2.68
N LYS A 180 7.54 6.90 2.11
CA LYS A 180 7.92 8.22 2.63
C LYS A 180 7.22 8.56 3.96
N GLN A 181 6.00 8.04 4.15
CA GLN A 181 5.20 8.38 5.31
C GLN A 181 5.69 7.71 6.60
N PHE A 182 6.12 6.44 6.55
CA PHE A 182 6.41 5.65 7.73
C PHE A 182 7.86 5.17 7.85
N SER A 183 8.61 5.00 6.75
CA SER A 183 10.01 4.54 6.79
C SER A 183 10.92 5.59 7.41
N ARG A 184 11.76 5.17 8.37
CA ARG A 184 12.60 6.09 9.15
C ARG A 184 14.07 5.78 9.04
N ARG A 185 14.45 4.52 9.07
CA ARG A 185 15.86 4.15 9.17
C ARG A 185 16.14 2.74 8.67
N ILE A 186 17.34 2.58 8.09
CA ILE A 186 17.98 1.30 7.78
C ILE A 186 19.00 1.04 8.90
N PRO A 187 18.72 0.11 9.85
CA PRO A 187 19.59 -0.08 11.03
C PRO A 187 21.01 -0.50 10.70
N GLN A 188 21.20 -1.24 9.61
CA GLN A 188 22.51 -1.77 9.18
C GLN A 188 23.47 -0.69 8.62
N LEU A 189 22.95 0.50 8.36
CA LEU A 189 23.73 1.62 7.81
C LEU A 189 23.96 2.73 8.84
N SER A 190 25.00 3.54 8.66
CA SER A 190 25.15 4.79 9.39
C SER A 190 23.96 5.73 9.10
N ARG A 191 23.71 6.71 9.99
CA ARG A 191 22.61 7.65 9.77
C ARG A 191 22.66 8.37 8.42
N PRO A 192 23.81 8.95 8.00
CA PRO A 192 23.89 9.62 6.70
C PRO A 192 23.66 8.67 5.52
N GLU A 193 24.20 7.46 5.58
CA GLU A 193 23.99 6.45 4.52
C GLU A 193 22.54 6.03 4.43
N SER A 194 21.91 5.76 5.57
CA SER A 194 20.47 5.41 5.64
C SER A 194 19.59 6.52 5.06
N GLN A 195 19.83 7.78 5.44
CA GLN A 195 19.09 8.93 4.93
C GLN A 195 19.27 9.10 3.41
N MET A 196 20.52 9.00 2.93
CA MET A 196 20.82 9.10 1.50
C MET A 196 20.12 8.01 0.70
N LEU A 197 20.17 6.76 1.18
CA LEU A 197 19.58 5.62 0.49
C LEU A 197 18.05 5.70 0.49
N LEU A 198 17.41 5.98 1.61
CA LEU A 198 15.96 6.16 1.67
C LEU A 198 15.49 7.32 0.77
N ALA A 199 16.19 8.46 0.80
CA ALA A 199 15.86 9.59 -0.07
C ALA A 199 16.02 9.25 -1.56
N HIS A 200 17.00 8.41 -1.93
CA HIS A 200 17.13 7.89 -3.29
C HIS A 200 15.97 6.99 -3.67
N LEU A 201 15.63 6.02 -2.81
CA LEU A 201 14.54 5.07 -3.07
C LEU A 201 13.18 5.78 -3.20
N PHE A 202 12.89 6.76 -2.33
CA PHE A 202 11.65 7.54 -2.42
C PHE A 202 11.54 8.29 -3.74
N ARG A 203 12.59 8.97 -4.20
CA ARG A 203 12.60 9.65 -5.50
C ARG A 203 12.54 8.68 -6.67
N TRP A 204 13.14 7.50 -6.53
CA TRP A 204 13.12 6.50 -7.59
C TRP A 204 11.73 5.94 -7.81
N GLN A 205 11.01 5.61 -6.74
CA GLN A 205 9.66 5.03 -6.84
C GLN A 205 8.59 6.04 -7.26
N GLU A 206 8.78 7.34 -7.00
CA GLU A 206 7.85 8.40 -7.40
C GLU A 206 7.91 8.75 -8.91
N GLN A 207 8.64 7.99 -9.74
CA GLN A 207 8.65 8.21 -11.19
C GLN A 207 7.31 7.81 -11.81
N VAL A 208 6.75 8.69 -12.66
CA VAL A 208 5.43 8.53 -13.28
C VAL A 208 5.23 7.18 -13.99
N LYS A 209 6.30 6.61 -14.58
CA LYS A 209 6.23 5.33 -15.30
C LYS A 209 5.81 4.13 -14.45
N PHE A 210 5.92 4.22 -13.12
CA PHE A 210 5.53 3.18 -12.17
C PHE A 210 4.14 3.36 -11.60
N SER A 211 3.42 4.41 -12.00
CA SER A 211 2.16 4.78 -11.39
C SER A 211 0.96 4.62 -12.33
N CYS A 212 -0.20 4.45 -11.72
CA CYS A 212 -1.49 4.68 -12.33
C CYS A 212 -2.31 5.66 -11.48
N ARG A 213 -3.35 6.25 -12.07
CA ARG A 213 -4.25 7.21 -11.42
C ARG A 213 -5.69 6.82 -11.72
N TRP A 214 -6.54 6.86 -10.70
CA TRP A 214 -7.96 6.65 -10.85
C TRP A 214 -8.72 7.92 -10.51
N ARG A 215 -9.53 8.37 -11.45
CA ARG A 215 -10.53 9.40 -11.23
C ARG A 215 -11.81 8.73 -10.76
N TRP A 216 -12.22 9.05 -9.55
CA TRP A 216 -13.35 8.45 -8.92
C TRP A 216 -14.70 8.92 -9.50
N SER A 217 -15.64 8.00 -9.59
CA SER A 217 -17.07 8.26 -9.69
C SER A 217 -17.80 7.63 -8.51
N VAL A 218 -18.93 8.20 -8.11
CA VAL A 218 -19.75 7.60 -7.06
C VAL A 218 -20.17 6.20 -7.47
N GLY A 219 -20.04 5.23 -6.59
CA GLY A 219 -20.29 3.81 -6.84
C GLY A 219 -19.05 3.01 -7.28
N ASP A 220 -17.93 3.65 -7.59
CA ASP A 220 -16.69 2.94 -7.91
C ASP A 220 -16.14 2.19 -6.69
N VAL A 221 -15.63 0.98 -6.93
CA VAL A 221 -14.85 0.22 -5.95
C VAL A 221 -13.45 0.02 -6.50
N VAL A 222 -12.44 0.21 -5.65
CA VAL A 222 -11.04 -0.10 -5.99
C VAL A 222 -10.48 -1.05 -4.95
N ILE A 223 -9.73 -2.06 -5.42
CA ILE A 223 -9.05 -3.07 -4.61
C ILE A 223 -7.58 -3.03 -4.95
N TRP A 224 -6.68 -3.03 -3.97
CA TRP A 224 -5.24 -3.08 -4.24
C TRP A 224 -4.48 -3.97 -3.28
N ASP A 225 -3.33 -4.48 -3.77
CA ASP A 225 -2.37 -5.28 -2.99
C ASP A 225 -1.46 -4.34 -2.19
N GLU A 226 -1.65 -4.28 -0.88
CA GLU A 226 -0.85 -3.44 0.03
C GLU A 226 0.62 -3.88 0.12
N ARG A 227 0.90 -5.13 -0.20
CA ARG A 227 2.25 -5.68 -0.06
C ARG A 227 3.23 -5.15 -1.11
N PHE A 228 2.69 -4.78 -2.29
CA PHE A 228 3.49 -4.44 -3.48
C PHE A 228 3.03 -3.15 -4.17
N THR A 229 2.22 -2.33 -3.49
CA THR A 229 1.87 -0.99 -3.95
C THR A 229 2.11 0.07 -2.89
N LEU A 230 2.32 1.29 -3.34
CA LEU A 230 2.14 2.49 -2.54
C LEU A 230 0.95 3.25 -3.12
N HIS A 231 0.27 4.01 -2.29
CA HIS A 231 -0.82 4.86 -2.76
C HIS A 231 -0.77 6.26 -2.14
N SER A 232 -1.47 7.19 -2.76
CA SER A 232 -1.58 8.57 -2.32
C SER A 232 -2.81 9.22 -2.91
N VAL A 233 -3.49 10.03 -2.13
CA VAL A 233 -4.58 10.89 -2.60
C VAL A 233 -4.00 12.11 -3.28
N VAL A 234 -4.61 12.53 -4.39
CA VAL A 234 -4.30 13.80 -5.04
C VAL A 234 -5.11 14.90 -4.33
N ASP A 235 -4.43 15.75 -3.56
CA ASP A 235 -5.07 16.83 -2.79
C ASP A 235 -5.30 18.08 -3.67
N ASP A 236 -6.19 17.97 -4.65
CA ASP A 236 -6.51 19.03 -5.62
C ASP A 236 -7.98 19.47 -5.59
N THR A 237 -8.74 19.07 -4.58
CA THR A 237 -10.13 19.46 -4.36
C THR A 237 -10.39 19.87 -2.91
N LYS A 238 -11.41 20.74 -2.72
CA LYS A 238 -11.95 21.09 -1.41
C LYS A 238 -13.33 20.50 -1.15
N GLU A 239 -13.87 19.81 -2.14
CA GLU A 239 -15.17 19.15 -2.01
C GLU A 239 -15.05 17.92 -1.12
N ARG A 240 -16.15 17.57 -0.46
CA ARG A 240 -16.22 16.40 0.42
C ARG A 240 -16.01 15.11 -0.36
N ARG A 241 -15.25 14.20 0.24
CA ARG A 241 -15.11 12.80 -0.20
C ARG A 241 -15.50 11.90 0.96
N LEU A 242 -16.48 11.04 0.70
CA LEU A 242 -16.92 10.02 1.64
C LEU A 242 -16.69 8.65 1.01
N LEU A 243 -15.87 7.84 1.66
CA LEU A 243 -15.56 6.50 1.19
C LEU A 243 -15.83 5.48 2.30
N HIS A 244 -16.28 4.30 1.90
CA HIS A 244 -16.20 3.12 2.75
C HIS A 244 -14.88 2.42 2.49
N ARG A 245 -14.28 1.90 3.57
CA ARG A 245 -13.02 1.15 3.49
C ARG A 245 -13.17 -0.19 4.19
N ALA A 246 -12.60 -1.23 3.58
CA ALA A 246 -12.33 -2.51 4.22
C ALA A 246 -10.85 -2.83 4.06
N THR A 247 -10.23 -3.39 5.11
CA THR A 247 -8.82 -3.73 5.15
C THR A 247 -8.67 -5.22 5.39
N VAL A 248 -7.88 -5.91 4.58
CA VAL A 248 -7.61 -7.34 4.73
C VAL A 248 -6.36 -7.51 5.59
N LEU A 249 -6.49 -8.25 6.69
CA LEU A 249 -5.42 -8.51 7.64
C LEU A 249 -4.23 -9.22 6.99
N GLY A 250 -3.03 -8.84 7.43
CA GLY A 250 -1.78 -9.41 6.96
C GLY A 250 -1.38 -10.69 7.67
N ASP A 251 -0.82 -11.63 6.93
CA ASP A 251 -0.04 -12.73 7.47
C ASP A 251 1.43 -12.56 7.07
N LEU A 252 2.25 -12.09 8.01
CA LEU A 252 3.70 -11.88 7.77
C LEU A 252 4.43 -13.19 7.50
N ALA A 253 3.96 -14.30 7.99
CA ALA A 253 4.58 -15.62 7.77
C ALA A 253 4.51 -16.02 6.28
N SER A 254 3.57 -15.45 5.51
CA SER A 254 3.42 -15.70 4.08
C SER A 254 4.35 -14.84 3.20
N LEU A 255 5.03 -13.83 3.76
CA LEU A 255 5.88 -12.92 3.01
C LEU A 255 7.31 -13.44 2.97
N ALA A 256 7.65 -14.20 1.92
CA ALA A 256 9.02 -14.62 1.69
C ALA A 256 9.95 -13.41 1.51
N VAL A 257 11.16 -13.53 2.03
CA VAL A 257 12.26 -12.59 1.81
C VAL A 257 13.29 -13.24 0.89
N PRO A 258 14.08 -12.46 0.15
CA PRO A 258 15.19 -13.01 -0.62
C PRO A 258 16.19 -13.77 0.28
N ASP A 259 16.80 -14.82 -0.27
CA ASP A 259 17.96 -15.46 0.36
C ASP A 259 19.18 -14.53 0.19
N ALA A 260 19.48 -13.77 1.21
CA ALA A 260 20.51 -12.74 1.20
C ALA A 260 21.28 -12.70 2.54
N PRO A 261 22.52 -12.18 2.56
CA PRO A 261 23.27 -12.02 3.79
C PRO A 261 22.52 -11.13 4.79
N VAL A 262 22.39 -11.60 6.04
CA VAL A 262 21.86 -10.80 7.14
C VAL A 262 22.99 -9.95 7.73
N TRP A 263 22.83 -8.63 7.67
CA TRP A 263 23.79 -7.70 8.22
C TRP A 263 23.38 -7.29 9.64
N PRO A 264 24.33 -7.24 10.60
CA PRO A 264 24.04 -6.72 11.93
C PRO A 264 23.77 -5.21 11.86
N ALA A 265 23.06 -4.71 12.88
CA ALA A 265 22.90 -3.26 13.06
C ALA A 265 24.28 -2.56 13.16
N TYR A 266 24.39 -1.36 12.61
CA TYR A 266 25.62 -0.59 12.61
C TYR A 266 25.90 -0.03 14.01
N GLU A 267 26.84 -0.65 14.74
CA GLU A 267 27.13 -0.39 16.16
C GLU A 267 27.59 1.04 16.46
N ARG A 268 28.30 1.70 15.52
CA ARG A 268 28.73 3.08 15.71
C ARG A 268 27.60 4.09 15.83
N ASN A 269 26.38 3.69 15.47
CA ASN A 269 25.19 4.52 15.69
C ASN A 269 24.77 4.60 17.16
N THR A 270 25.24 3.70 18.02
CA THR A 270 24.95 3.66 19.47
C THR A 270 25.95 4.48 20.28
N MET A 271 27.09 4.87 19.72
CA MET A 271 27.98 5.78 20.40
C MET A 271 27.33 7.16 20.47
N ALA A 272 26.94 7.55 21.68
CA ALA A 272 26.65 8.94 21.99
C ALA A 272 27.75 9.80 21.35
N SER A 273 27.35 10.81 20.62
CA SER A 273 28.27 11.78 20.04
C SER A 273 29.15 12.33 21.16
N SER A 274 30.35 11.75 21.37
CA SER A 274 31.41 12.43 22.06
C SER A 274 31.70 13.65 21.19
N GLY A 275 31.34 14.83 21.70
CA GLY A 275 31.28 16.07 20.98
C GLY A 275 32.57 16.42 20.25
N TYR A 276 32.70 15.98 19.04
CA TYR A 276 33.68 16.47 18.07
C TYR A 276 33.02 16.43 16.67
N TYR A 277 32.93 17.61 16.10
CA TYR A 277 32.31 18.08 14.86
C TYR A 277 30.85 18.52 14.99
N GLY A 278 30.69 19.75 15.58
CA GLY A 278 29.55 20.58 15.30
C GLY A 278 29.57 20.98 13.83
N ILE A 279 28.82 20.25 13.02
CA ILE A 279 28.28 20.76 11.77
C ILE A 279 26.79 20.82 11.99
N GLY A 280 26.27 22.07 11.98
CA GLY A 280 24.91 22.40 12.30
C GLY A 280 23.88 21.54 11.58
N GLY A 281 22.83 21.25 12.30
CA GLY A 281 21.70 20.49 11.79
C GLY A 281 21.16 21.09 10.50
N TYR A 282 21.05 20.25 9.50
CA TYR A 282 20.10 20.43 8.43
C TYR A 282 18.90 19.53 8.77
N GLU A 283 17.87 20.16 9.32
CA GLU A 283 16.53 19.62 9.31
C GLU A 283 16.02 19.73 7.86
N PHE A 284 15.70 18.57 7.26
CA PHE A 284 14.93 18.48 6.03
C PHE A 284 13.65 17.69 6.31
#